data_4a767543e3e6c780c3ed4e9c6ab3f39a
#
_entry.id   4a767543e3e6c780c3ed4e9c6ab3f39a
#
_cell.length_a   1.000
_cell.length_b   1.000
_cell.length_c   1.000
_cell.angle_alpha   90.00
_cell.angle_beta   90.00
_cell.angle_gamma   90.00
#
_symmetry.space_group_name_H-M   'P 1'
#
loop_
_entity.id
_entity.type
_entity.pdbx_description
1 polymer ?
#
loop_
_entity_poly.entity_id
_entity_poly.type
_entity_poly.pdbx_seq_one_letter_code
_entity_poly.pdbx_strand_id
1 'polypeptide(L)'
;ELEHLACPEFINHADCVNCLNANRDVIAGVKVLLSAALADDGRNEAKAFREALQAAVTTATPLMTHHAQSTISIDECPGSMRAGDIYTHCYHGFESTIIDPQSRRVHPAVRAARTRGVLFDIGHGMGAFNWTVGEICAEEGFWPDIISTDLHTGCFEGPAYDMPTVMTRMLHLG
;
A
#
# COMPACT_ATOMS: atom_id res chain seq x y z
N GLU A 1 -11.79 7.25 -19.18
CA GLU A 1 -11.79 6.20 -18.14
C GLU A 1 -12.25 6.83 -16.83
N LEU A 2 -13.16 6.14 -16.10
CA LEU A 2 -13.52 6.58 -14.77
C LEU A 2 -12.35 6.25 -13.84
N GLU A 3 -11.86 7.25 -13.13
CA GLU A 3 -10.88 7.05 -12.05
C GLU A 3 -11.49 6.16 -10.97
N HIS A 4 -10.70 5.28 -10.37
CA HIS A 4 -11.19 4.22 -9.47
C HIS A 4 -12.07 4.72 -8.32
N LEU A 5 -11.73 5.85 -7.71
CA LEU A 5 -12.43 6.44 -6.57
C LEU A 5 -13.00 7.84 -6.86
N ALA A 6 -13.08 8.23 -8.15
CA ALA A 6 -13.61 9.54 -8.55
C ALA A 6 -15.09 9.69 -8.22
N CYS A 7 -15.84 8.58 -8.24
CA CYS A 7 -17.26 8.55 -7.94
C CYS A 7 -17.50 8.00 -6.51
N PRO A 8 -17.82 8.84 -5.53
CA PRO A 8 -17.96 8.44 -4.13
C PRO A 8 -19.12 7.46 -3.88
N GLU A 9 -20.07 7.32 -4.81
CA GLU A 9 -21.17 6.36 -4.79
C GLU A 9 -20.68 4.93 -4.98
N PHE A 10 -19.55 4.72 -5.66
CA PHE A 10 -18.94 3.40 -5.84
C PHE A 10 -18.16 2.92 -4.60
N ILE A 11 -17.91 3.83 -3.64
CA ILE A 11 -17.33 3.47 -2.35
C ILE A 11 -18.46 2.97 -1.44
N ASN A 12 -18.81 1.71 -1.60
CA ASN A 12 -19.97 1.10 -0.96
C ASN A 12 -19.56 -0.04 -0.02
N HIS A 13 -19.60 0.25 1.28
CA HIS A 13 -19.28 -0.70 2.34
C HIS A 13 -20.16 -1.96 2.29
N ALA A 14 -21.47 -1.80 2.17
CA ALA A 14 -22.40 -2.92 2.23
C ALA A 14 -22.19 -3.90 1.07
N ASP A 15 -22.00 -3.39 -0.14
CA ASP A 15 -21.74 -4.24 -1.31
C ASP A 15 -20.38 -4.94 -1.21
N CYS A 16 -19.36 -4.26 -0.69
CA CYS A 16 -18.05 -4.86 -0.43
C CYS A 16 -18.17 -6.02 0.57
N VAL A 17 -18.83 -5.83 1.70
CA VAL A 17 -19.06 -6.87 2.71
C VAL A 17 -19.89 -8.03 2.15
N ASN A 18 -20.93 -7.74 1.40
CA ASN A 18 -21.76 -8.78 0.76
C ASN A 18 -20.96 -9.62 -0.24
N CYS A 19 -20.16 -8.96 -1.08
CA CYS A 19 -19.30 -9.63 -2.05
C CYS A 19 -18.27 -10.55 -1.36
N LEU A 20 -17.58 -10.05 -0.33
CA LEU A 20 -16.63 -10.83 0.47
C LEU A 20 -17.31 -12.06 1.11
N ASN A 21 -18.47 -11.87 1.73
CA ASN A 21 -19.17 -12.97 2.39
C ASN A 21 -19.70 -14.04 1.41
N ALA A 22 -20.09 -13.62 0.21
CA ALA A 22 -20.57 -14.54 -0.83
C ALA A 22 -19.45 -15.32 -1.53
N ASN A 23 -18.19 -14.87 -1.46
CA ASN A 23 -17.07 -15.42 -2.23
C ASN A 23 -15.84 -15.72 -1.35
N ARG A 24 -16.05 -16.22 -0.15
CA ARG A 24 -14.99 -16.52 0.83
C ARG A 24 -13.97 -17.57 0.39
N ASP A 25 -14.33 -18.38 -0.58
CA ASP A 25 -13.49 -19.41 -1.17
C ASP A 25 -12.43 -18.86 -2.14
N VAL A 26 -12.64 -17.63 -2.65
CA VAL A 26 -11.74 -17.01 -3.64
C VAL A 26 -11.24 -15.62 -3.24
N ILE A 27 -11.96 -14.87 -2.37
CA ILE A 27 -11.55 -13.53 -1.95
C ILE A 27 -10.84 -13.58 -0.61
N ALA A 28 -9.55 -13.20 -0.60
CA ALA A 28 -8.70 -13.25 0.59
C ALA A 28 -8.81 -12.00 1.48
N GLY A 29 -9.22 -10.85 0.94
CA GLY A 29 -9.26 -9.59 1.69
C GLY A 29 -9.74 -8.40 0.86
N VAL A 30 -9.64 -7.22 1.45
CA VAL A 30 -9.98 -5.94 0.81
C VAL A 30 -8.71 -5.27 0.31
N LYS A 31 -8.74 -4.66 -0.87
CA LYS A 31 -7.70 -3.74 -1.34
C LYS A 31 -8.28 -2.36 -1.60
N VAL A 32 -7.56 -1.31 -1.18
CA VAL A 32 -7.88 0.09 -1.49
C VAL A 32 -6.67 0.77 -2.12
N LEU A 33 -6.92 1.58 -3.16
CA LEU A 33 -5.92 2.41 -3.83
C LEU A 33 -6.06 3.85 -3.34
N LEU A 34 -5.10 4.29 -2.54
CA LEU A 34 -5.01 5.66 -2.04
C LEU A 34 -3.98 6.41 -2.90
N SER A 35 -4.51 7.14 -3.87
CA SER A 35 -3.76 8.04 -4.76
C SER A 35 -4.67 9.20 -5.15
N ALA A 36 -4.19 10.41 -4.97
CA ALA A 36 -4.97 11.62 -5.24
C ALA A 36 -5.56 11.65 -6.65
N ALA A 37 -4.75 11.29 -7.65
CA ALA A 37 -5.17 11.27 -9.05
C ALA A 37 -6.31 10.28 -9.36
N LEU A 38 -6.51 9.26 -8.52
CA LEU A 38 -7.54 8.23 -8.68
C LEU A 38 -8.79 8.50 -7.83
N ALA A 39 -8.77 9.54 -7.00
CA ALA A 39 -9.75 9.79 -5.95
C ALA A 39 -10.29 11.23 -5.95
N ASP A 40 -10.55 11.79 -7.12
CA ASP A 40 -11.04 13.16 -7.28
C ASP A 40 -10.12 14.18 -6.58
N ASP A 41 -8.85 14.25 -7.01
CA ASP A 41 -7.79 15.04 -6.38
C ASP A 41 -7.65 14.79 -4.86
N GLY A 42 -7.85 13.55 -4.44
CA GLY A 42 -7.73 13.11 -3.05
C GLY A 42 -8.98 13.31 -2.20
N ARG A 43 -10.02 14.00 -2.69
CA ARG A 43 -11.23 14.30 -1.91
C ARG A 43 -11.93 13.05 -1.37
N ASN A 44 -11.85 11.94 -2.09
CA ASN A 44 -12.52 10.69 -1.73
C ASN A 44 -11.63 9.69 -0.98
N GLU A 45 -10.32 9.94 -0.85
CA GLU A 45 -9.38 9.00 -0.24
C GLU A 45 -9.74 8.65 1.20
N ALA A 46 -10.01 9.66 2.04
CA ALA A 46 -10.33 9.44 3.45
C ALA A 46 -11.63 8.63 3.63
N LYS A 47 -12.63 8.82 2.77
CA LYS A 47 -13.85 7.99 2.75
C LYS A 47 -13.49 6.56 2.35
N ALA A 48 -12.78 6.39 1.23
CA ALA A 48 -12.41 5.09 0.71
C ALA A 48 -11.60 4.27 1.72
N PHE A 49 -10.64 4.89 2.39
CA PHE A 49 -9.82 4.24 3.41
C PHE A 49 -10.65 3.76 4.60
N ARG A 50 -11.52 4.61 5.15
CA ARG A 50 -12.40 4.24 6.28
C ARG A 50 -13.34 3.09 5.90
N GLU A 51 -14.01 3.17 4.76
CA GLU A 51 -14.95 2.13 4.32
C GLU A 51 -14.24 0.80 4.05
N ALA A 52 -13.05 0.83 3.44
CA ALA A 52 -12.23 -0.36 3.21
C ALA A 52 -11.77 -0.99 4.53
N LEU A 53 -11.26 -0.17 5.48
CA LEU A 53 -10.85 -0.65 6.79
C LEU A 53 -12.02 -1.27 7.55
N GLN A 54 -13.19 -0.62 7.51
CA GLN A 54 -14.39 -1.14 8.18
C GLN A 54 -14.92 -2.41 7.52
N ALA A 55 -14.89 -2.52 6.20
CA ALA A 55 -15.27 -3.75 5.51
C ALA A 55 -14.34 -4.91 5.90
N ALA A 56 -13.04 -4.68 5.95
CA ALA A 56 -12.06 -5.66 6.40
C ALA A 56 -12.26 -6.09 7.87
N VAL A 57 -12.61 -5.15 8.76
CA VAL A 57 -13.01 -5.45 10.16
C VAL A 57 -14.28 -6.31 10.19
N THR A 58 -15.32 -5.88 9.49
CA THR A 58 -16.64 -6.57 9.49
C THR A 58 -16.55 -7.99 8.97
N THR A 59 -15.69 -8.22 7.99
CA THR A 59 -15.53 -9.54 7.35
C THR A 59 -14.41 -10.39 7.98
N ALA A 60 -13.68 -9.84 8.96
CA ALA A 60 -12.50 -10.46 9.58
C ALA A 60 -11.44 -10.87 8.53
N THR A 61 -11.22 -10.02 7.53
CA THR A 61 -10.21 -10.22 6.48
C THR A 61 -9.11 -9.18 6.59
N PRO A 62 -7.92 -9.39 6.00
CA PRO A 62 -6.90 -8.36 5.91
C PRO A 62 -7.30 -7.23 4.95
N LEU A 63 -6.77 -6.03 5.21
CA LEU A 63 -6.79 -4.90 4.30
C LEU A 63 -5.41 -4.76 3.66
N MET A 64 -5.35 -4.60 2.34
CA MET A 64 -4.15 -4.14 1.64
C MET A 64 -4.35 -2.70 1.17
N THR A 65 -3.41 -1.82 1.52
CA THR A 65 -3.43 -0.42 1.06
C THR A 65 -2.32 -0.16 0.05
N HIS A 66 -2.70 0.35 -1.13
CA HIS A 66 -1.79 1.11 -1.98
C HIS A 66 -1.82 2.56 -1.49
N HIS A 67 -0.73 3.07 -0.98
CA HIS A 67 -0.62 4.44 -0.47
C HIS A 67 0.56 5.12 -1.15
N ALA A 68 0.31 5.71 -2.32
CA ALA A 68 1.33 6.38 -3.12
C ALA A 68 0.74 7.61 -3.81
N GLN A 69 1.41 8.75 -3.71
CA GLN A 69 0.88 10.04 -4.15
C GLN A 69 -0.48 10.38 -3.48
N SER A 70 -0.61 9.99 -2.22
CA SER A 70 -1.84 10.13 -1.44
C SER A 70 -1.86 11.44 -0.64
N THR A 71 -3.06 11.98 -0.42
CA THR A 71 -3.30 13.11 0.49
C THR A 71 -3.45 12.67 1.95
N ILE A 72 -3.63 11.36 2.19
CA ILE A 72 -3.70 10.81 3.54
C ILE A 72 -2.29 10.81 4.16
N SER A 73 -2.19 11.24 5.41
CA SER A 73 -0.91 11.29 6.10
C SER A 73 -0.36 9.90 6.45
N ILE A 74 0.95 9.81 6.61
CA ILE A 74 1.62 8.61 7.13
C ILE A 74 1.16 8.25 8.56
N ASP A 75 0.75 9.23 9.36
CA ASP A 75 0.19 8.99 10.69
C ASP A 75 -1.20 8.32 10.63
N GLU A 76 -1.95 8.56 9.58
CA GLU A 76 -3.26 7.94 9.36
C GLU A 76 -3.14 6.59 8.63
N CYS A 77 -2.40 6.55 7.54
CA CYS A 77 -2.06 5.31 6.83
C CYS A 77 -0.53 5.18 6.74
N PRO A 78 0.11 4.20 7.40
CA PRO A 78 -0.43 2.98 8.02
C PRO A 78 -0.85 3.10 9.50
N GLY A 79 -0.93 4.31 10.06
CA GLY A 79 -1.21 4.50 11.49
C GLY A 79 -2.47 3.82 12.02
N SER A 80 -3.55 3.73 11.23
CA SER A 80 -4.82 3.09 11.62
C SER A 80 -4.92 1.62 11.20
N MET A 81 -3.93 1.05 10.51
CA MET A 81 -3.93 -0.34 10.05
C MET A 81 -3.72 -1.32 11.21
N ARG A 82 -4.26 -2.53 11.07
CA ARG A 82 -4.29 -3.58 12.09
C ARG A 82 -3.19 -4.61 11.87
N ALA A 83 -2.92 -5.43 12.87
CA ALA A 83 -2.10 -6.63 12.71
C ALA A 83 -2.65 -7.52 11.56
N GLY A 84 -1.78 -7.91 10.64
CA GLY A 84 -2.13 -8.71 9.46
C GLY A 84 -2.61 -7.89 8.25
N ASP A 85 -2.84 -6.58 8.38
CA ASP A 85 -3.04 -5.71 7.23
C ASP A 85 -1.72 -5.50 6.48
N ILE A 86 -1.80 -5.18 5.19
CA ILE A 86 -0.64 -5.08 4.29
C ILE A 86 -0.52 -3.66 3.73
N TYR A 87 0.61 -3.01 3.97
CA TYR A 87 0.98 -1.75 3.34
C TYR A 87 1.89 -2.04 2.15
N THR A 88 1.35 -1.98 0.93
CA THR A 88 2.12 -2.23 -0.29
C THR A 88 2.77 -0.97 -0.85
N HIS A 89 3.75 -1.14 -1.74
CA HIS A 89 4.56 -0.08 -2.33
C HIS A 89 5.41 0.67 -1.29
N CYS A 90 5.86 -0.04 -0.25
CA CYS A 90 6.50 0.62 0.90
C CYS A 90 7.79 1.37 0.55
N TYR A 91 8.45 1.09 -0.59
CA TYR A 91 9.68 1.77 -1.00
C TYR A 91 9.49 2.80 -2.12
N HIS A 92 8.28 3.31 -2.34
CA HIS A 92 8.07 4.39 -3.30
C HIS A 92 8.74 5.71 -2.85
N GLY A 93 9.11 6.56 -3.82
CA GLY A 93 9.78 7.83 -3.56
C GLY A 93 8.89 9.07 -3.70
N PHE A 94 7.56 8.93 -3.69
CA PHE A 94 6.61 10.05 -3.75
C PHE A 94 6.51 10.77 -2.41
N GLU A 95 5.85 11.93 -2.35
CA GLU A 95 5.72 12.75 -1.14
C GLU A 95 5.12 11.99 0.06
N SER A 96 4.20 11.04 -0.19
CA SER A 96 3.63 10.17 0.84
C SER A 96 4.51 8.97 1.19
N THR A 97 5.83 9.04 0.96
CA THR A 97 6.80 7.98 1.28
C THR A 97 6.87 7.69 2.79
N ILE A 98 7.31 6.48 3.13
CA ILE A 98 7.54 6.08 4.53
C ILE A 98 8.76 6.77 5.18
N ILE A 99 9.52 7.55 4.43
CA ILE A 99 10.68 8.30 4.94
C ILE A 99 10.23 9.69 5.35
N ASP A 100 10.52 10.06 6.59
CA ASP A 100 10.35 11.43 7.07
C ASP A 100 11.32 12.37 6.33
N PRO A 101 10.82 13.43 5.68
CA PRO A 101 11.64 14.27 4.82
C PRO A 101 12.65 15.15 5.59
N GLN A 102 12.41 15.41 6.87
CA GLN A 102 13.27 16.24 7.70
C GLN A 102 14.43 15.44 8.29
N SER A 103 14.11 14.30 8.93
CA SER A 103 15.10 13.43 9.54
C SER A 103 15.81 12.51 8.54
N ARG A 104 15.23 12.28 7.38
CA ARG A 104 15.63 11.26 6.39
C ARG A 104 15.70 9.85 7.00
N ARG A 105 14.74 9.53 7.85
CA ARG A 105 14.61 8.25 8.54
C ARG A 105 13.24 7.66 8.33
N VAL A 106 13.11 6.37 8.57
CA VAL A 106 11.78 5.71 8.57
C VAL A 106 10.88 6.37 9.61
N HIS A 107 9.71 6.84 9.14
CA HIS A 107 8.76 7.60 9.95
C HIS A 107 8.33 6.82 11.21
N PRO A 108 8.23 7.48 12.39
CA PRO A 108 7.85 6.81 13.63
C PRO A 108 6.52 6.05 13.56
N ALA A 109 5.50 6.60 12.86
CA ALA A 109 4.21 5.94 12.68
C ALA A 109 4.32 4.63 11.89
N VAL A 110 5.24 4.55 10.92
CA VAL A 110 5.54 3.33 10.14
C VAL A 110 6.15 2.26 11.03
N ARG A 111 7.10 2.63 11.88
CA ARG A 111 7.69 1.70 12.87
C ARG A 111 6.67 1.22 13.89
N ALA A 112 5.80 2.11 14.35
CA ALA A 112 4.71 1.76 15.26
C ALA A 112 3.70 0.81 14.60
N ALA A 113 3.38 1.03 13.31
CA ALA A 113 2.53 0.12 12.54
C ALA A 113 3.15 -1.28 12.41
N ARG A 114 4.44 -1.39 12.09
CA ARG A 114 5.15 -2.66 12.08
C ARG A 114 5.11 -3.36 13.44
N THR A 115 5.35 -2.63 14.51
CA THR A 115 5.29 -3.18 15.87
C THR A 115 3.90 -3.73 16.23
N ARG A 116 2.82 -3.15 15.67
CA ARG A 116 1.46 -3.67 15.78
C ARG A 116 1.20 -4.92 14.94
N GLY A 117 2.08 -5.25 13.99
CA GLY A 117 1.95 -6.41 13.10
C GLY A 117 1.38 -6.08 11.72
N VAL A 118 1.44 -4.81 11.27
CA VAL A 118 1.23 -4.46 9.87
C VAL A 118 2.39 -5.01 9.04
N LEU A 119 2.09 -5.66 7.94
CA LEU A 119 3.07 -6.21 6.99
C LEU A 119 3.39 -5.18 5.91
N PHE A 120 4.65 -5.09 5.53
CA PHE A 120 5.12 -4.17 4.50
C PHE A 120 5.56 -4.94 3.26
N ASP A 121 4.99 -4.56 2.11
CA ASP A 121 5.19 -5.21 0.82
C ASP A 121 5.86 -4.26 -0.18
N ILE A 122 6.80 -4.79 -0.96
CA ILE A 122 7.51 -4.00 -2.00
C ILE A 122 6.56 -3.53 -3.08
N GLY A 123 5.73 -4.42 -3.65
CA GLY A 123 4.83 -4.03 -4.73
C GLY A 123 5.54 -3.21 -5.81
N HIS A 124 6.61 -3.72 -6.40
CA HIS A 124 7.58 -2.93 -7.19
C HIS A 124 6.95 -2.04 -8.27
N GLY A 125 6.02 -2.58 -9.07
CA GLY A 125 5.32 -1.87 -10.13
C GLY A 125 6.20 -1.07 -11.09
N MET A 126 5.63 -0.03 -11.68
CA MET A 126 6.34 0.86 -12.60
C MET A 126 7.10 1.99 -11.87
N GLY A 127 6.53 2.57 -10.81
CA GLY A 127 7.09 3.73 -10.10
C GLY A 127 7.16 3.59 -8.58
N ALA A 128 6.82 2.42 -8.04
CA ALA A 128 6.69 2.22 -6.59
C ALA A 128 7.96 1.71 -5.90
N PHE A 129 9.11 1.77 -6.58
CA PHE A 129 10.41 1.46 -6.01
C PHE A 129 11.40 2.61 -6.22
N ASN A 130 12.00 3.09 -5.14
CA ASN A 130 13.02 4.13 -5.15
C ASN A 130 14.25 3.66 -4.39
N TRP A 131 15.42 3.72 -5.05
CA TRP A 131 16.68 3.25 -4.48
C TRP A 131 17.07 3.99 -3.19
N THR A 132 16.92 5.31 -3.16
CA THR A 132 17.26 6.12 -1.96
C THR A 132 16.39 5.71 -0.77
N VAL A 133 15.09 5.45 -0.98
CA VAL A 133 14.22 4.93 0.08
C VAL A 133 14.68 3.55 0.52
N GLY A 134 15.02 2.67 -0.43
CA GLY A 134 15.53 1.33 -0.13
C GLY A 134 16.83 1.36 0.68
N GLU A 135 17.79 2.22 0.28
CA GLU A 135 19.08 2.40 0.99
C GLU A 135 18.86 2.89 2.43
N ILE A 136 18.02 3.91 2.64
CA ILE A 136 17.69 4.40 3.99
C ILE A 136 17.03 3.29 4.83
N CYS A 137 16.11 2.55 4.24
CA CYS A 137 15.45 1.44 4.93
C CYS A 137 16.44 0.32 5.30
N ALA A 138 17.37 -0.02 4.41
CA ALA A 138 18.41 -1.00 4.66
C ALA A 138 19.34 -0.56 5.79
N GLU A 139 19.83 0.68 5.76
CA GLU A 139 20.68 1.28 6.82
C GLU A 139 19.98 1.25 8.20
N GLU A 140 18.66 1.43 8.23
CA GLU A 140 17.86 1.41 9.46
C GLU A 140 17.31 0.02 9.85
N GLY A 141 17.64 -1.02 9.08
CA GLY A 141 17.14 -2.37 9.29
C GLY A 141 15.61 -2.50 9.10
N PHE A 142 15.01 -1.62 8.29
CA PHE A 142 13.58 -1.66 7.97
C PHE A 142 13.36 -2.41 6.64
N TRP A 143 13.40 -3.73 6.70
CA TRP A 143 13.17 -4.59 5.54
C TRP A 143 11.68 -4.85 5.31
N PRO A 144 11.25 -5.04 4.05
CA PRO A 144 9.88 -5.47 3.77
C PRO A 144 9.65 -6.91 4.28
N ASP A 145 8.41 -7.21 4.60
CA ASP A 145 7.98 -8.57 4.99
C ASP A 145 7.64 -9.41 3.76
N ILE A 146 7.27 -8.73 2.66
CA ILE A 146 6.79 -9.35 1.42
C ILE A 146 7.54 -8.73 0.24
N ILE A 147 7.94 -9.58 -0.72
CA ILE A 147 8.46 -9.15 -2.01
C ILE A 147 7.42 -9.51 -3.06
N SER A 148 6.86 -8.51 -3.74
CA SER A 148 5.93 -8.69 -4.84
C SER A 148 6.27 -7.78 -6.02
N THR A 149 5.79 -8.11 -7.20
CA THR A 149 6.16 -7.41 -8.44
C THR A 149 5.20 -6.30 -8.82
N ASP A 150 3.93 -6.39 -8.43
CA ASP A 150 2.86 -5.57 -9.03
C ASP A 150 2.96 -5.52 -10.56
N LEU A 151 3.20 -6.68 -11.19
CA LEU A 151 3.48 -6.78 -12.62
C LEU A 151 2.23 -6.53 -13.45
N HIS A 152 2.30 -5.57 -14.33
CA HIS A 152 1.25 -5.21 -15.27
C HIS A 152 1.87 -4.76 -16.61
N THR A 153 1.04 -4.51 -17.62
CA THR A 153 1.51 -4.17 -18.98
C THR A 153 2.46 -2.97 -19.02
N GLY A 154 2.33 -2.00 -18.10
CA GLY A 154 3.19 -0.82 -18.03
C GLY A 154 4.60 -1.09 -17.46
N CYS A 155 4.83 -2.21 -16.79
CA CYS A 155 6.13 -2.53 -16.19
C CYS A 155 6.69 -3.91 -16.56
N PHE A 156 6.04 -4.60 -17.50
CA PHE A 156 6.46 -5.91 -17.99
C PHE A 156 7.82 -5.86 -18.73
N GLU A 157 8.06 -4.81 -19.52
CA GLU A 157 9.34 -4.57 -20.19
C GLU A 157 10.30 -3.68 -19.35
N GLY A 158 9.95 -3.42 -18.11
CA GLY A 158 10.70 -2.64 -17.11
C GLY A 158 9.81 -1.59 -16.43
N PRO A 159 10.21 -1.17 -15.23
CA PRO A 159 11.38 -1.56 -14.45
C PRO A 159 11.22 -2.84 -13.61
N ALA A 160 10.02 -3.38 -13.42
CA ALA A 160 9.82 -4.57 -12.59
C ALA A 160 10.34 -5.85 -13.28
N TYR A 161 10.06 -6.03 -14.56
CA TYR A 161 10.37 -7.19 -15.41
C TYR A 161 9.74 -8.49 -14.91
N ASP A 162 10.18 -9.01 -13.77
CA ASP A 162 9.75 -10.28 -13.19
C ASP A 162 10.12 -10.37 -11.69
N MET A 163 9.69 -11.43 -11.03
CA MET A 163 9.98 -11.67 -9.62
C MET A 163 11.50 -11.84 -9.34
N PRO A 164 12.27 -12.61 -10.10
CA PRO A 164 13.73 -12.70 -9.92
C PRO A 164 14.43 -11.34 -9.97
N THR A 165 14.02 -10.44 -10.86
CA THR A 165 14.57 -9.08 -10.93
C THR A 165 14.29 -8.29 -9.66
N VAL A 166 13.07 -8.31 -9.15
CA VAL A 166 12.72 -7.60 -7.90
C VAL A 166 13.48 -8.20 -6.72
N MET A 167 13.56 -9.53 -6.61
CA MET A 167 14.36 -10.21 -5.58
C MET A 167 15.84 -9.82 -5.66
N THR A 168 16.41 -9.73 -6.87
CA THR A 168 17.82 -9.32 -7.06
C THR A 168 18.07 -7.90 -6.56
N ARG A 169 17.11 -6.98 -6.74
CA ARG A 169 17.23 -5.63 -6.19
C ARG A 169 17.24 -5.63 -4.66
N MET A 170 16.43 -6.46 -4.04
CA MET A 170 16.44 -6.60 -2.58
C MET A 170 17.75 -7.18 -2.07
N LEU A 171 18.32 -8.18 -2.77
CA LEU A 171 19.64 -8.72 -2.47
C LEU A 171 20.77 -7.70 -2.66
N HIS A 172 20.60 -6.76 -3.59
CA HIS A 172 21.60 -5.70 -3.80
C HIS A 172 21.60 -4.66 -2.67
N LEU A 173 20.45 -4.45 -2.03
CA LEU A 173 20.35 -3.56 -0.87
C LEU A 173 20.96 -4.15 0.41
N GLY A 174 21.14 -5.48 0.49
CA GLY A 174 21.67 -6.20 1.65
C GLY A 174 21.00 -7.53 1.84
#